data_e4f36568894abc03237c1f43d274df3b
#
_entry.id   e4f36568894abc03237c1f43d274df3b
#
_cell.length_a   1.000
_cell.length_b   1.000
_cell.length_c   1.000
_cell.angle_alpha   90.00
_cell.angle_beta   90.00
_cell.angle_gamma   90.00
#
_symmetry.space_group_name_H-M   'P 1'
#
loop_
_entity.id
_entity.type
_entity.pdbx_description
1 polymer ?
#
loop_
_entity_poly.entity_id
_entity_poly.type
_entity_poly.pdbx_seq_one_letter_code
_entity_poly.pdbx_strand_id
1 'polypeptide(L)'
;MNRLGPIIIIEDDIEDQEILADVFKALNYSNEILFFADGEEALAYLTGSNVKPFIIFSDINMPKLSGMELRDKIHQNESLRLKSIPYLFFSTSAEQQNVVDAYSKSVQGFFIKPSSFGEIKDTVKTIVEYWLKCVSPNYIA
;
A
#
# COMPACT_ATOMS: atom_id res chain seq x y z
N MET A 1 4.57 11.29 2.80
CA MET A 1 4.49 10.79 1.42
C MET A 1 5.62 11.36 0.58
N ASN A 2 6.41 10.50 -0.03
CA ASN A 2 7.50 10.90 -0.91
C ASN A 2 7.23 10.34 -2.31
N ARG A 3 6.89 11.19 -3.27
CA ARG A 3 6.54 10.74 -4.64
C ARG A 3 7.65 9.97 -5.35
N LEU A 4 8.90 10.17 -4.93
CA LEU A 4 10.05 9.46 -5.46
C LEU A 4 10.44 8.26 -4.61
N GLY A 5 9.74 8.03 -3.52
CA GLY A 5 10.00 6.94 -2.60
C GLY A 5 9.50 5.60 -3.12
N PRO A 6 9.83 4.52 -2.40
CA PRO A 6 9.37 3.19 -2.80
C PRO A 6 7.87 3.04 -2.64
N ILE A 7 7.29 2.22 -3.50
CA ILE A 7 5.93 1.73 -3.38
C ILE A 7 6.01 0.39 -2.67
N ILE A 8 5.29 0.26 -1.56
CA ILE A 8 5.32 -0.94 -0.72
C ILE A 8 4.07 -1.75 -0.98
N ILE A 9 4.25 -3.04 -1.25
CA ILE A 9 3.18 -3.98 -1.49
C ILE A 9 3.29 -5.09 -0.46
N ILE A 10 2.21 -5.26 0.32
CA ILE A 10 2.15 -6.27 1.37
C ILE A 10 1.11 -7.30 0.95
N GLU A 11 1.60 -8.46 0.55
CA GLU A 11 0.81 -9.54 -0.03
C GLU A 11 1.48 -10.86 0.24
N ASP A 12 0.77 -11.81 0.87
CA ASP A 12 1.32 -13.11 1.21
C ASP A 12 1.20 -14.15 0.09
N ASP A 13 0.31 -13.94 -0.87
CA ASP A 13 0.12 -14.86 -2.00
C ASP A 13 1.18 -14.60 -3.08
N ILE A 14 1.98 -15.61 -3.38
CA ILE A 14 3.09 -15.49 -4.34
C ILE A 14 2.58 -15.18 -5.75
N GLU A 15 1.47 -15.79 -6.16
CA GLU A 15 0.90 -15.53 -7.49
C GLU A 15 0.44 -14.08 -7.61
N ASP A 16 -0.20 -13.54 -6.58
CA ASP A 16 -0.62 -12.13 -6.55
C ASP A 16 0.58 -11.19 -6.55
N GLN A 17 1.66 -11.54 -5.83
CA GLN A 17 2.90 -10.77 -5.88
C GLN A 17 3.48 -10.72 -7.29
N GLU A 18 3.51 -11.85 -7.99
CA GLU A 18 4.04 -11.94 -9.35
C GLU A 18 3.20 -11.11 -10.33
N ILE A 19 1.88 -11.17 -10.20
CA ILE A 19 0.97 -10.38 -11.04
C ILE A 19 1.22 -8.88 -10.81
N LEU A 20 1.31 -8.45 -9.56
CA LEU A 20 1.57 -7.04 -9.26
C LEU A 20 2.95 -6.59 -9.71
N ALA A 21 3.96 -7.46 -9.58
CA ALA A 21 5.30 -7.17 -10.10
C ALA A 21 5.26 -6.91 -11.62
N ASP A 22 4.53 -7.74 -12.36
CA ASP A 22 4.37 -7.58 -13.80
C ASP A 22 3.58 -6.31 -14.15
N VAL A 23 2.55 -5.99 -13.37
CA VAL A 23 1.76 -4.77 -13.54
C VAL A 23 2.66 -3.53 -13.39
N PHE A 24 3.43 -3.46 -12.32
CA PHE A 24 4.32 -2.32 -12.09
C PHE A 24 5.43 -2.23 -13.13
N LYS A 25 5.93 -3.36 -13.58
CA LYS A 25 6.91 -3.39 -14.68
C LYS A 25 6.31 -2.81 -15.97
N ALA A 26 5.07 -3.17 -16.28
CA ALA A 26 4.38 -2.66 -17.47
C ALA A 26 4.09 -1.16 -17.36
N LEU A 27 3.77 -0.66 -16.16
CA LEU A 27 3.54 0.76 -15.92
C LEU A 27 4.82 1.59 -15.91
N ASN A 28 5.94 0.96 -15.63
CA ASN A 28 7.28 1.55 -15.74
C ASN A 28 7.50 2.83 -14.93
N TYR A 29 6.99 2.87 -13.72
CA TYR A 29 7.29 3.96 -12.80
C TYR A 29 8.75 3.86 -12.32
N SER A 30 9.36 5.00 -12.04
CA SER A 30 10.76 5.05 -11.56
C SER A 30 10.89 4.63 -10.09
N ASN A 31 9.80 4.52 -9.37
CA ASN A 31 9.78 4.13 -7.97
C ASN A 31 10.25 2.69 -7.79
N GLU A 32 11.04 2.45 -6.74
CA GLU A 32 11.36 1.10 -6.33
C GLU A 32 10.08 0.41 -5.81
N ILE A 33 9.89 -0.84 -6.17
CA ILE A 33 8.74 -1.62 -5.73
C ILE A 33 9.23 -2.67 -4.73
N LEU A 34 8.75 -2.58 -3.49
CA LEU A 34 9.15 -3.48 -2.41
C LEU A 34 7.99 -4.38 -2.01
N PHE A 35 8.23 -5.67 -1.96
CA PHE A 35 7.25 -6.67 -1.57
C PHE A 35 7.54 -7.22 -0.20
N PHE A 36 6.50 -7.34 0.63
CA PHE A 36 6.57 -8.00 1.93
C PHE A 36 5.47 -9.05 2.01
N ALA A 37 5.82 -10.23 2.54
CA ALA A 37 4.89 -11.35 2.63
C ALA A 37 3.94 -11.25 3.83
N ASP A 38 4.26 -10.43 4.81
CA ASP A 38 3.42 -10.25 5.99
C ASP A 38 3.59 -8.86 6.61
N GLY A 39 2.66 -8.52 7.51
CA GLY A 39 2.64 -7.22 8.14
C GLY A 39 3.77 -6.97 9.12
N GLU A 40 4.30 -8.01 9.76
CA GLU A 40 5.43 -7.86 10.69
C GLU A 40 6.71 -7.46 9.96
N GLU A 41 6.99 -8.10 8.82
CA GLU A 41 8.15 -7.74 8.01
C GLU A 41 8.05 -6.30 7.51
N ALA A 42 6.86 -5.90 7.04
CA ALA A 42 6.63 -4.54 6.57
C ALA A 42 6.81 -3.53 7.70
N LEU A 43 6.25 -3.80 8.88
CA LEU A 43 6.38 -2.92 10.03
C LEU A 43 7.83 -2.78 10.47
N ALA A 44 8.57 -3.91 10.52
CA ALA A 44 9.98 -3.90 10.89
C ALA A 44 10.80 -3.04 9.91
N TYR A 45 10.53 -3.16 8.63
CA TYR A 45 11.19 -2.33 7.61
C TYR A 45 10.87 -0.85 7.80
N LEU A 46 9.60 -0.52 8.00
CA LEU A 46 9.15 0.88 8.15
C LEU A 46 9.71 1.53 9.41
N THR A 47 9.80 0.79 10.50
CA THR A 47 10.31 1.31 11.78
C THR A 47 11.82 1.29 11.88
N GLY A 48 12.47 0.34 11.20
CA GLY A 48 13.92 0.15 11.27
C GLY A 48 14.73 0.92 10.22
N SER A 49 14.10 1.69 9.36
CA SER A 49 14.76 2.42 8.29
C SER A 49 14.31 3.88 8.25
N ASN A 50 15.11 4.72 7.58
CA ASN A 50 14.75 6.12 7.33
C ASN A 50 13.99 6.30 6.01
N VAL A 51 13.44 5.22 5.48
CA VAL A 51 12.71 5.23 4.22
C VAL A 51 11.49 6.14 4.30
N LYS A 52 11.22 6.84 3.21
CA LYS A 52 10.02 7.66 3.06
C LYS A 52 9.21 7.09 1.89
N PRO A 53 8.30 6.15 2.16
CA PRO A 53 7.52 5.52 1.10
C PRO A 53 6.59 6.48 0.39
N PHE A 54 6.24 6.10 -0.85
CA PHE A 54 5.23 6.83 -1.59
C PHE A 54 3.83 6.34 -1.25
N ILE A 55 3.55 5.03 -1.44
CA ILE A 55 2.23 4.42 -1.23
C ILE A 55 2.42 3.04 -0.62
N ILE A 56 1.49 2.62 0.23
CA ILE A 56 1.40 1.25 0.72
C ILE A 56 0.12 0.62 0.17
N PHE A 57 0.28 -0.46 -0.57
CA PHE A 57 -0.80 -1.37 -0.96
C PHE A 57 -0.77 -2.57 -0.02
N SER A 58 -1.87 -2.85 0.65
CA SER A 58 -1.92 -3.92 1.64
C SER A 58 -3.12 -4.83 1.41
N ASP A 59 -2.91 -6.13 1.51
CA ASP A 59 -4.01 -7.06 1.69
C ASP A 59 -4.50 -6.97 3.14
N ILE A 60 -5.68 -7.52 3.40
CA ILE A 60 -6.29 -7.53 4.74
C ILE A 60 -5.85 -8.79 5.49
N ASN A 61 -6.06 -9.95 4.88
CA ASN A 61 -5.81 -11.24 5.52
C ASN A 61 -4.40 -11.72 5.24
N MET A 62 -3.53 -11.54 6.21
CA MET A 62 -2.13 -11.94 6.11
C MET A 62 -1.70 -12.66 7.39
N PRO A 63 -0.73 -13.57 7.30
CA PRO A 63 -0.21 -14.24 8.51
C PRO A 63 0.49 -13.24 9.43
N LYS A 64 0.60 -13.60 10.70
CA LYS A 64 1.26 -12.86 11.78
C LYS A 64 0.56 -11.55 12.14
N LEU A 65 0.51 -10.60 11.23
CA LEU A 65 -0.12 -9.31 11.43
C LEU A 65 -1.02 -9.00 10.25
N SER A 66 -2.32 -8.82 10.50
CA SER A 66 -3.28 -8.50 9.45
C SER A 66 -3.06 -7.09 8.92
N GLY A 67 -3.65 -6.79 7.75
CA GLY A 67 -3.59 -5.44 7.19
C GLY A 67 -4.23 -4.39 8.08
N MET A 68 -5.31 -4.74 8.78
CA MET A 68 -5.98 -3.84 9.74
C MET A 68 -5.09 -3.55 10.94
N GLU A 69 -4.47 -4.59 11.50
CA GLU A 69 -3.54 -4.45 12.63
C GLU A 69 -2.31 -3.63 12.25
N LEU A 70 -1.78 -3.87 11.06
CA LEU A 70 -0.65 -3.10 10.54
C LEU A 70 -1.00 -1.62 10.41
N ARG A 71 -2.18 -1.32 9.86
CA ARG A 71 -2.64 0.07 9.74
C ARG A 71 -2.72 0.76 11.10
N ASP A 72 -3.26 0.07 12.09
CA ASP A 72 -3.33 0.61 13.45
C ASP A 72 -1.94 0.91 14.00
N LYS A 73 -0.99 0.00 13.84
CA LYS A 73 0.37 0.18 14.35
C LYS A 73 1.10 1.33 13.67
N ILE A 74 0.90 1.49 12.37
CA ILE A 74 1.48 2.61 11.62
C ILE A 74 0.87 3.93 12.11
N HIS A 75 -0.43 3.98 12.31
CA HIS A 75 -1.12 5.20 12.74
C HIS A 75 -0.74 5.59 14.17
N GLN A 76 -0.53 4.62 15.05
CA GLN A 76 -0.12 4.84 16.43
C GLN A 76 1.35 5.25 16.57
N ASN A 77 2.16 4.97 15.58
CA ASN A 77 3.57 5.36 15.57
C ASN A 77 3.71 6.78 15.04
N GLU A 78 4.05 7.71 15.90
CA GLU A 78 4.12 9.14 15.54
C GLU A 78 5.07 9.40 14.37
N SER A 79 6.24 8.78 14.37
CA SER A 79 7.22 8.95 13.31
C SER A 79 6.68 8.49 11.96
N LEU A 80 5.98 7.35 11.92
CA LEU A 80 5.36 6.85 10.70
C LEU A 80 4.14 7.67 10.28
N ARG A 81 3.30 8.06 11.25
CA ARG A 81 2.13 8.87 10.98
C ARG A 81 2.49 10.20 10.31
N LEU A 82 3.55 10.85 10.80
CA LEU A 82 4.01 12.12 10.26
C LEU A 82 4.61 12.02 8.85
N LYS A 83 4.96 10.82 8.41
CA LYS A 83 5.38 10.61 7.02
C LYS A 83 4.23 10.73 6.03
N SER A 84 2.99 10.69 6.50
CA SER A 84 1.77 10.87 5.68
C SER A 84 1.73 9.93 4.48
N ILE A 85 2.00 8.64 4.72
CA ILE A 85 2.04 7.64 3.65
C ILE A 85 0.61 7.19 3.34
N PRO A 86 0.13 7.33 2.09
CA PRO A 86 -1.16 6.76 1.70
C PRO A 86 -1.17 5.25 1.92
N TYR A 87 -2.14 4.77 2.68
CA TYR A 87 -2.34 3.36 2.98
C TYR A 87 -3.64 2.91 2.34
N LEU A 88 -3.55 1.95 1.43
CA LEU A 88 -4.68 1.49 0.63
C LEU A 88 -4.83 -0.01 0.79
N PHE A 89 -6.05 -0.47 1.00
CA PHE A 89 -6.32 -1.89 0.92
C PHE A 89 -6.59 -2.30 -0.52
N PHE A 90 -6.00 -3.41 -0.91
CA PHE A 90 -6.15 -4.02 -2.23
C PHE A 90 -6.37 -5.50 -2.01
N SER A 91 -7.64 -5.92 -2.01
CA SER A 91 -8.04 -7.24 -1.53
C SER A 91 -9.04 -7.90 -2.48
N THR A 92 -9.04 -9.23 -2.50
CA THR A 92 -10.04 -10.01 -3.26
C THR A 92 -11.38 -10.04 -2.55
N SER A 93 -11.45 -9.74 -1.26
CA SER A 93 -12.66 -9.77 -0.46
C SER A 93 -13.07 -8.36 -0.03
N ALA A 94 -14.32 -8.01 -0.25
CA ALA A 94 -14.88 -6.72 0.13
C ALA A 94 -16.16 -6.91 0.97
N GLU A 95 -16.06 -7.69 2.04
CA GLU A 95 -17.14 -7.78 3.00
C GLU A 95 -17.41 -6.40 3.58
N GLN A 96 -18.69 -6.04 3.69
CA GLN A 96 -19.07 -4.69 4.12
C GLN A 96 -18.44 -4.29 5.45
N GLN A 97 -18.37 -5.21 6.40
CA GLN A 97 -17.78 -4.92 7.70
C GLN A 97 -16.29 -4.58 7.59
N ASN A 98 -15.56 -5.27 6.72
CA ASN A 98 -14.15 -4.97 6.49
C ASN A 98 -13.96 -3.58 5.87
N VAL A 99 -14.85 -3.21 4.95
CA VAL A 99 -14.80 -1.89 4.33
C VAL A 99 -15.07 -0.79 5.36
N VAL A 100 -16.08 -0.96 6.18
CA VAL A 100 -16.40 -0.02 7.27
C VAL A 100 -15.23 0.11 8.24
N ASP A 101 -14.67 -1.03 8.67
CA ASP A 101 -13.56 -1.04 9.61
C ASP A 101 -12.32 -0.35 9.00
N ALA A 102 -12.03 -0.59 7.73
CA ALA A 102 -10.91 0.04 7.04
C ALA A 102 -11.04 1.57 7.03
N TYR A 103 -12.19 2.09 6.64
CA TYR A 103 -12.39 3.54 6.63
C TYR A 103 -12.41 4.14 8.03
N SER A 104 -12.87 3.39 9.04
CA SER A 104 -12.79 3.84 10.43
C SER A 104 -11.34 3.99 10.93
N LYS A 105 -10.40 3.32 10.28
CA LYS A 105 -8.97 3.41 10.57
C LYS A 105 -8.25 4.46 9.71
N SER A 106 -9.01 5.29 9.02
CA SER A 106 -8.49 6.39 8.21
C SER A 106 -7.59 5.94 7.06
N VAL A 107 -7.92 4.82 6.42
CA VAL A 107 -7.23 4.43 5.19
C VAL A 107 -7.64 5.34 4.04
N GLN A 108 -6.77 5.52 3.08
CA GLN A 108 -6.99 6.40 1.95
C GLN A 108 -7.80 5.75 0.82
N GLY A 109 -8.03 4.46 0.88
CA GLY A 109 -8.88 3.78 -0.07
C GLY A 109 -8.96 2.29 0.17
N PHE A 110 -10.00 1.67 -0.38
CA PHE A 110 -10.23 0.24 -0.35
C PHE A 110 -10.62 -0.21 -1.75
N PHE A 111 -9.80 -1.04 -2.37
CA PHE A 111 -10.00 -1.51 -3.74
C PHE A 111 -10.15 -3.02 -3.76
N ILE A 112 -11.11 -3.50 -4.55
CA ILE A 112 -11.23 -4.93 -4.83
C ILE A 112 -10.25 -5.24 -5.95
N LYS A 113 -9.43 -6.29 -5.76
CA LYS A 113 -8.53 -6.76 -6.82
C LYS A 113 -9.35 -7.25 -8.01
N PRO A 114 -9.20 -6.65 -9.18
CA PRO A 114 -9.85 -7.17 -10.39
C PRO A 114 -9.30 -8.56 -10.75
N SER A 115 -10.03 -9.26 -11.61
CA SER A 115 -9.67 -10.63 -12.01
C SER A 115 -8.75 -10.69 -13.23
N SER A 116 -8.65 -9.63 -14.01
CA SER A 116 -7.80 -9.60 -15.21
C SER A 116 -6.59 -8.71 -15.03
N PHE A 117 -5.50 -9.06 -15.70
CA PHE A 117 -4.27 -8.26 -15.67
C PHE A 117 -4.51 -6.82 -16.12
N GLY A 118 -5.27 -6.63 -17.21
CA GLY A 118 -5.55 -5.30 -17.72
C GLY A 118 -6.32 -4.43 -16.74
N GLU A 119 -7.30 -4.98 -16.05
CA GLU A 119 -8.08 -4.26 -15.06
C GLU A 119 -7.25 -3.95 -13.81
N ILE A 120 -6.40 -4.87 -13.37
CA ILE A 120 -5.47 -4.62 -12.26
C ILE A 120 -4.53 -3.48 -12.61
N LYS A 121 -3.96 -3.53 -13.81
CA LYS A 121 -3.07 -2.48 -14.32
C LYS A 121 -3.75 -1.11 -14.34
N ASP A 122 -4.98 -1.04 -14.84
CA ASP A 122 -5.74 0.21 -14.91
C ASP A 122 -6.04 0.75 -13.50
N THR A 123 -6.41 -0.11 -12.57
CA THR A 123 -6.69 0.27 -11.18
C THR A 123 -5.44 0.81 -10.49
N VAL A 124 -4.34 0.10 -10.60
CA VAL A 124 -3.05 0.52 -10.01
C VAL A 124 -2.61 1.85 -10.62
N LYS A 125 -2.72 1.99 -11.93
CA LYS A 125 -2.38 3.24 -12.61
C LYS A 125 -3.22 4.40 -12.09
N THR A 126 -4.51 4.22 -11.95
CA THR A 126 -5.42 5.24 -11.40
C THR A 126 -4.98 5.69 -10.02
N ILE A 127 -4.64 4.75 -9.15
CA ILE A 127 -4.19 5.03 -7.79
C ILE A 127 -2.89 5.83 -7.80
N VAL A 128 -1.89 5.34 -8.53
CA VAL A 128 -0.57 5.99 -8.56
C VAL A 128 -0.65 7.37 -9.17
N GLU A 129 -1.37 7.52 -10.29
CA GLU A 129 -1.52 8.82 -10.96
C GLU A 129 -2.25 9.83 -10.08
N TYR A 130 -3.27 9.38 -9.33
CA TYR A 130 -3.94 10.25 -8.36
C TYR A 130 -2.95 10.81 -7.34
N TRP A 131 -2.16 9.94 -6.72
CA TRP A 131 -1.24 10.35 -5.67
C TRP A 131 -0.04 11.13 -6.19
N LEU A 132 0.36 10.92 -7.45
CA LEU A 132 1.38 11.75 -8.09
C LEU A 132 0.93 13.20 -8.23
N LYS A 133 -0.37 13.44 -8.31
CA LYS A 133 -0.94 14.79 -8.42
C LYS A 133 -1.20 15.44 -7.07
N CYS A 134 -1.21 14.69 -6.00
CA CYS A 134 -1.44 15.22 -4.66
C CYS A 134 -0.20 15.95 -4.14
N VAL A 135 -0.42 17.03 -3.41
CA VAL A 135 0.66 17.74 -2.74
C VAL A 135 1.16 16.87 -1.59
N SER A 136 2.47 16.67 -1.54
CA SER A 136 3.13 15.94 -0.46
C SER A 136 3.53 16.89 0.67
N PRO A 137 3.45 16.47 1.95
CA PRO A 137 3.99 17.27 3.05
C PRO A 137 5.51 17.52 2.92
N ASN A 138 6.19 16.70 2.13
CA ASN A 138 7.62 16.85 1.83
C ASN A 138 7.88 17.68 0.57
N TYR A 139 6.87 18.39 0.10
CA TYR A 139 6.93 19.17 -1.12
C TYR A 139 7.81 20.41 -1.00
N ILE A 140 8.21 20.80 0.13
CA ILE A 140 9.01 22.01 0.33
C ILE A 140 10.34 21.84 -0.41
N ALA A 141 10.49 22.66 -1.39
CA ALA A 141 11.71 22.70 -2.18
C ALA A 141 12.88 23.20 -1.33
#